data_33bd44f164cf80986b018e79669a9bdb
#
_entry.id   33bd44f164cf80986b018e79669a9bdb
#
_cell.length_a   1.000
_cell.length_b   1.000
_cell.length_c   1.000
_cell.angle_alpha   90.00
_cell.angle_beta   90.00
_cell.angle_gamma   90.00
#
_symmetry.space_group_name_H-M   'P 1'
#
loop_
_entity.id
_entity.type
_entity.pdbx_description
1 polymer ?
#
loop_
_entity_poly.entity_id
_entity_poly.type
_entity_poly.pdbx_seq_one_letter_code
_entity_poly.pdbx_strand_id
1 'polypeptide(L)'
;VIECQCFLLSVFIRNGDLVCRNQIFSSTAGTTTISDIVKSLESGKTVIIDTSRLMTQAELLIGSMIAGNTFWRYQKYKSEGVLEDKPIVSVVIEEAPRVLGSDSLQSGDNIYSTIAKEGRKFKIGLIAITQLTSVIPKEILANLNTKIILGNEMATERRAVIESACQDLSSDDQAISSLDIGEAIVSSTFTKFAVPVHFPKFDDLINLDAKEKKPEKIIFR
;
A
#
# COMPACT_ATOMS: atom_id res chain seq x y z
N VAL A 1 -24.63 19.62 15.39
CA VAL A 1 -23.36 19.53 16.17
C VAL A 1 -23.11 18.06 16.39
N ILE A 2 -22.22 17.49 15.61
CA ILE A 2 -21.76 16.12 15.80
C ILE A 2 -20.51 16.24 16.66
N GLU A 3 -20.62 15.94 17.95
CA GLU A 3 -19.47 15.70 18.81
C GLU A 3 -18.82 14.41 18.35
N CYS A 4 -17.82 14.52 17.48
CA CYS A 4 -16.95 13.40 17.17
C CYS A 4 -15.93 13.25 18.30
N GLN A 5 -16.05 12.18 19.07
CA GLN A 5 -15.03 11.74 20.01
C GLN A 5 -13.70 11.60 19.27
N CYS A 6 -12.64 12.10 19.92
CA CYS A 6 -11.27 12.14 19.39
C CYS A 6 -10.81 10.77 18.88
N PHE A 7 -10.67 10.63 17.59
CA PHE A 7 -9.93 9.54 16.97
C PHE A 7 -8.50 9.99 16.77
N LEU A 8 -7.55 9.22 17.28
CA LEU A 8 -6.13 9.44 17.05
C LEU A 8 -5.75 8.91 15.67
N LEU A 9 -5.65 9.78 14.69
CA LEU A 9 -4.91 9.50 13.48
C LEU A 9 -3.44 9.84 13.77
N SER A 10 -2.60 8.84 13.98
CA SER A 10 -1.16 9.05 14.07
C SER A 10 -0.60 8.99 12.65
N VAL A 11 -0.28 10.15 12.08
CA VAL A 11 0.40 10.23 10.79
C VAL A 11 1.89 10.42 11.08
N PHE A 12 2.71 9.46 10.69
CA PHE A 12 4.16 9.53 10.82
C PHE A 12 4.77 9.90 9.48
N ILE A 13 5.57 10.95 9.45
CA ILE A 13 6.40 11.30 8.29
C ILE A 13 7.83 10.83 8.58
N ARG A 14 8.43 10.11 7.64
CA ARG A 14 9.82 9.65 7.74
C ARG A 14 10.73 10.88 7.83
N ASN A 15 11.25 11.19 8.98
CA ASN A 15 12.27 12.13 9.47
C ASN A 15 11.92 12.64 10.87
N GLY A 16 11.01 11.94 11.61
CA GLY A 16 10.77 12.24 13.04
C GLY A 16 9.78 13.36 13.32
N ASP A 17 9.22 14.02 12.29
CA ASP A 17 8.20 15.04 12.50
C ASP A 17 6.82 14.43 12.65
N LEU A 18 6.22 14.60 13.81
CA LEU A 18 4.87 14.15 14.15
C LEU A 18 3.85 15.15 13.59
N VAL A 19 3.12 14.79 12.54
CA VAL A 19 2.22 15.72 11.84
C VAL A 19 0.84 15.82 12.44
N CYS A 20 0.37 14.86 13.23
CA CYS A 20 -0.91 14.99 13.93
C CYS A 20 -0.95 14.26 15.27
N ARG A 21 -0.96 15.02 16.35
CA ARG A 21 -1.49 14.59 17.64
C ARG A 21 -2.87 15.24 17.84
N ASN A 22 -3.90 14.38 17.96
CA ASN A 22 -5.24 14.71 18.48
C ASN A 22 -6.09 15.70 17.66
N GLN A 23 -6.93 15.18 16.85
CA GLN A 23 -8.26 15.60 16.37
C GLN A 23 -8.45 15.33 14.89
N ILE A 24 -9.22 14.30 14.57
CA ILE A 24 -9.48 13.92 13.16
C ILE A 24 -10.59 14.77 12.54
N PHE A 25 -11.49 15.30 13.32
CA PHE A 25 -12.60 16.10 12.84
C PHE A 25 -12.80 17.37 13.67
N SER A 26 -12.30 18.47 13.17
CA SER A 26 -12.85 19.79 13.46
C SER A 26 -13.46 20.33 12.17
N SER A 27 -14.45 21.22 12.24
CA SER A 27 -15.08 21.84 11.07
C SER A 27 -14.07 22.61 10.18
N THR A 28 -12.87 22.85 10.68
CA THR A 28 -11.78 23.57 10.00
C THR A 28 -10.54 22.71 9.74
N ALA A 29 -10.25 21.71 10.56
CA ALA A 29 -9.01 20.92 10.46
C ALA A 29 -9.09 19.73 9.49
N GLY A 30 -10.27 19.19 9.21
CA GLY A 30 -10.39 17.99 8.36
C GLY A 30 -9.96 18.19 6.91
N THR A 31 -10.25 19.32 6.33
CA THR A 31 -9.86 19.66 4.94
C THR A 31 -8.37 19.97 4.83
N THR A 32 -7.77 20.59 5.85
CA THR A 32 -6.32 20.86 5.87
C THR A 32 -5.53 19.57 6.05
N THR A 33 -5.95 18.64 6.90
CA THR A 33 -5.23 17.39 7.15
C THR A 33 -5.06 16.54 5.88
N ILE A 34 -6.12 16.32 5.10
CA ILE A 34 -6.02 15.57 3.84
C ILE A 34 -5.12 16.30 2.86
N SER A 35 -5.28 17.62 2.73
CA SER A 35 -4.43 18.43 1.85
C SER A 35 -2.96 18.37 2.26
N ASP A 36 -2.65 18.36 3.55
CA ASP A 36 -1.28 18.33 4.05
C ASP A 36 -0.65 16.93 3.90
N ILE A 37 -1.45 15.86 4.04
CA ILE A 37 -1.03 14.50 3.69
C ILE A 37 -0.64 14.45 2.21
N VAL A 38 -1.52 14.92 1.32
CA VAL A 38 -1.26 14.89 -0.12
C VAL A 38 -0.03 15.73 -0.48
N LYS A 39 0.16 16.93 0.10
CA LYS A 39 1.38 17.74 -0.08
C LYS A 39 2.64 17.01 0.40
N SER A 40 2.54 16.26 1.50
CA SER A 40 3.65 15.45 2.00
C SER A 40 4.03 14.34 1.02
N LEU A 41 3.04 13.65 0.45
CA LEU A 41 3.26 12.65 -0.61
C LEU A 41 3.88 13.30 -1.86
N GLU A 42 3.41 14.46 -2.27
CA GLU A 42 3.94 15.23 -3.40
C GLU A 42 5.39 15.72 -3.19
N SER A 43 5.82 15.83 -1.93
CA SER A 43 7.21 16.13 -1.59
C SER A 43 8.09 14.88 -1.44
N GLY A 44 7.58 13.70 -1.82
CA GLY A 44 8.31 12.44 -1.77
C GLY A 44 8.43 11.84 -0.36
N LYS A 45 7.60 12.27 0.58
CA LYS A 45 7.61 11.73 1.95
C LYS A 45 6.76 10.47 2.06
N THR A 46 7.15 9.55 2.94
CA THR A 46 6.32 8.42 3.34
C THR A 46 5.37 8.86 4.45
N VAL A 47 4.08 8.57 4.30
CA VAL A 47 3.03 8.86 5.27
C VAL A 47 2.46 7.54 5.77
N ILE A 48 2.46 7.32 7.07
CA ILE A 48 1.85 6.16 7.72
C ILE A 48 0.60 6.66 8.44
N ILE A 49 -0.55 6.01 8.16
CA ILE A 49 -1.84 6.34 8.73
C ILE A 49 -2.29 5.16 9.57
N ASP A 50 -2.28 5.33 10.89
CA ASP A 50 -2.77 4.33 11.81
C ASP A 50 -4.28 4.48 11.98
N THR A 51 -5.03 3.51 11.47
CA THR A 51 -6.49 3.43 11.52
C THR A 51 -7.01 2.43 12.54
N SER A 52 -6.14 1.80 13.32
CA SER A 52 -6.46 0.69 14.24
C SER A 52 -7.55 1.00 15.27
N ARG A 53 -7.79 2.28 15.57
CA ARG A 53 -8.82 2.74 16.51
C ARG A 53 -10.12 3.19 15.85
N LEU A 54 -10.21 3.11 14.52
CA LEU A 54 -11.40 3.51 13.78
C LEU A 54 -12.35 2.32 13.60
N MET A 55 -13.65 2.62 13.56
CA MET A 55 -14.60 1.64 13.06
C MET A 55 -14.35 1.39 11.55
N THR A 56 -14.58 0.18 11.09
CA THR A 56 -14.31 -0.25 9.71
C THR A 56 -14.81 0.74 8.65
N GLN A 57 -16.03 1.29 8.83
CA GLN A 57 -16.60 2.26 7.89
C GLN A 57 -15.84 3.59 7.85
N ALA A 58 -15.40 4.09 9.03
CA ALA A 58 -14.63 5.33 9.12
C ALA A 58 -13.21 5.15 8.54
N GLU A 59 -12.59 4.00 8.77
CA GLU A 59 -11.31 3.62 8.17
C GLU A 59 -11.39 3.64 6.64
N LEU A 60 -12.37 2.96 6.07
CA LEU A 60 -12.60 2.91 4.62
C LEU A 60 -12.86 4.30 4.03
N LEU A 61 -13.65 5.11 4.71
CA LEU A 61 -13.96 6.47 4.28
C LEU A 61 -12.71 7.34 4.23
N ILE A 62 -11.93 7.38 5.31
CA ILE A 62 -10.72 8.21 5.41
C ILE A 62 -9.69 7.77 4.38
N GLY A 63 -9.44 6.47 4.27
CA GLY A 63 -8.54 5.91 3.27
C GLY A 63 -8.97 6.27 1.85
N SER A 64 -10.26 6.13 1.53
CA SER A 64 -10.81 6.48 0.22
C SER A 64 -10.72 7.97 -0.08
N MET A 65 -10.91 8.84 0.91
CA MET A 65 -10.77 10.29 0.75
C MET A 65 -9.33 10.69 0.44
N ILE A 66 -8.35 10.11 1.14
CA ILE A 66 -6.93 10.40 0.92
C ILE A 66 -6.47 9.88 -0.45
N ALA A 67 -6.77 8.61 -0.75
CA ALA A 67 -6.44 7.99 -2.03
C ALA A 67 -7.11 8.73 -3.20
N GLY A 68 -8.39 9.10 -3.06
CA GLY A 68 -9.16 9.83 -4.05
C GLY A 68 -8.59 11.23 -4.31
N ASN A 69 -8.31 12.00 -3.25
CA ASN A 69 -7.70 13.33 -3.41
C ASN A 69 -6.33 13.25 -4.09
N THR A 70 -5.51 12.27 -3.70
CA THR A 70 -4.22 12.04 -4.35
C THR A 70 -4.40 11.72 -5.84
N PHE A 71 -5.32 10.81 -6.17
CA PHE A 71 -5.58 10.39 -7.54
C PHE A 71 -6.07 11.55 -8.42
N TRP A 72 -7.05 12.32 -7.96
CA TRP A 72 -7.58 13.47 -8.72
C TRP A 72 -6.57 14.59 -8.90
N ARG A 73 -5.71 14.85 -7.91
CA ARG A 73 -4.62 15.82 -8.06
C ARG A 73 -3.61 15.38 -9.12
N TYR A 74 -3.25 14.09 -9.13
CA TYR A 74 -2.33 13.56 -10.12
C TYR A 74 -2.94 13.49 -11.53
N GLN A 75 -4.26 13.24 -11.64
CA GLN A 75 -4.97 13.42 -12.91
C GLN A 75 -4.88 14.87 -13.40
N LYS A 76 -5.09 15.84 -12.50
CA LYS A 76 -4.96 17.26 -12.82
C LYS A 76 -3.54 17.60 -13.30
N TYR A 77 -2.50 17.13 -12.59
CA TYR A 77 -1.10 17.34 -13.01
C TYR A 77 -0.81 16.78 -14.40
N LYS A 78 -1.42 15.64 -14.73
CA LYS A 78 -1.31 15.08 -16.08
C LYS A 78 -1.95 16.00 -17.12
N SER A 79 -3.14 16.53 -16.85
CA SER A 79 -3.82 17.46 -17.77
C SER A 79 -3.09 18.79 -17.95
N GLU A 80 -2.35 19.22 -16.93
CA GLU A 80 -1.52 20.43 -16.92
C GLU A 80 -0.10 20.21 -17.49
N GLY A 81 0.27 18.96 -17.81
CA GLY A 81 1.58 18.62 -18.35
C GLY A 81 2.73 18.62 -17.34
N VAL A 82 2.43 18.69 -16.03
CA VAL A 82 3.45 18.78 -14.95
C VAL A 82 3.59 17.48 -14.15
N LEU A 83 2.97 16.39 -14.61
CA LEU A 83 2.99 15.10 -13.90
C LEU A 83 4.42 14.50 -13.81
N GLU A 84 5.26 14.74 -14.82
CA GLU A 84 6.62 14.18 -14.85
C GLU A 84 7.50 14.68 -13.70
N ASP A 85 7.25 15.89 -13.21
CA ASP A 85 7.97 16.49 -12.08
C ASP A 85 7.48 15.98 -10.71
N LYS A 86 6.42 15.17 -10.69
CA LYS A 86 5.86 14.64 -9.45
C LYS A 86 6.43 13.27 -9.11
N PRO A 87 6.64 12.98 -7.82
CA PRO A 87 7.09 11.65 -7.39
C PRO A 87 6.04 10.58 -7.69
N ILE A 88 6.49 9.32 -7.77
CA ILE A 88 5.58 8.18 -7.80
C ILE A 88 5.01 7.99 -6.40
N VAL A 89 3.69 7.83 -6.29
CA VAL A 89 3.01 7.52 -5.03
C VAL A 89 2.57 6.07 -5.04
N SER A 90 2.96 5.31 -4.01
CA SER A 90 2.47 3.95 -3.80
C SER A 90 1.51 3.91 -2.61
N VAL A 91 0.29 3.47 -2.85
CA VAL A 91 -0.73 3.23 -1.81
C VAL A 91 -0.58 1.80 -1.34
N VAL A 92 -0.24 1.60 -0.07
CA VAL A 92 -0.12 0.27 0.55
C VAL A 92 -1.36 -0.02 1.38
N ILE A 93 -2.00 -1.16 1.14
CA ILE A 93 -3.21 -1.58 1.84
C ILE A 93 -2.96 -2.95 2.47
N GLU A 94 -3.06 -3.03 3.77
CA GLU A 94 -3.21 -4.29 4.49
C GLU A 94 -4.67 -4.74 4.46
N GLU A 95 -4.89 -6.05 4.55
CA GLU A 95 -6.24 -6.63 4.47
C GLU A 95 -7.00 -6.18 3.20
N ALA A 96 -6.34 -6.26 2.04
CA ALA A 96 -6.86 -5.81 0.76
C ALA A 96 -8.28 -6.31 0.41
N PRO A 97 -8.76 -7.50 0.83
CA PRO A 97 -10.14 -7.93 0.62
C PRO A 97 -11.20 -6.97 1.15
N ARG A 98 -10.90 -6.18 2.18
CA ARG A 98 -11.83 -5.18 2.72
C ARG A 98 -12.24 -4.11 1.71
N VAL A 99 -11.36 -3.81 0.75
CA VAL A 99 -11.58 -2.75 -0.26
C VAL A 99 -11.61 -3.29 -1.69
N LEU A 100 -10.98 -4.43 -1.96
CA LEU A 100 -10.88 -5.04 -3.30
C LEU A 100 -11.65 -6.36 -3.41
N GLY A 101 -12.23 -6.86 -2.34
CA GLY A 101 -13.03 -8.08 -2.37
C GLY A 101 -14.32 -7.91 -3.17
N SER A 102 -14.82 -9.02 -3.73
CA SER A 102 -16.04 -9.03 -4.53
C SER A 102 -17.23 -8.37 -3.84
N ASP A 103 -17.36 -8.56 -2.50
CA ASP A 103 -18.45 -7.96 -1.72
C ASP A 103 -18.33 -6.43 -1.65
N SER A 104 -17.11 -5.91 -1.52
CA SER A 104 -16.85 -4.46 -1.47
C SER A 104 -17.06 -3.78 -2.82
N LEU A 105 -16.99 -4.54 -3.91
CA LEU A 105 -17.16 -4.06 -5.29
C LEU A 105 -18.57 -4.32 -5.86
N GLN A 106 -19.48 -4.90 -5.08
CA GLN A 106 -20.87 -5.15 -5.54
C GLN A 106 -21.61 -3.87 -5.96
N SER A 107 -21.31 -2.75 -5.32
CA SER A 107 -21.90 -1.43 -5.62
C SER A 107 -21.19 -0.69 -6.75
N GLY A 108 -20.18 -1.30 -7.37
CA GLY A 108 -19.36 -0.71 -8.43
C GLY A 108 -17.91 -0.48 -8.01
N ASP A 109 -17.14 0.09 -8.91
CA ASP A 109 -15.71 0.39 -8.66
C ASP A 109 -15.55 1.45 -7.56
N ASN A 110 -14.58 1.23 -6.70
CA ASN A 110 -14.12 2.20 -5.72
C ASN A 110 -12.76 2.80 -6.13
N ILE A 111 -12.24 3.75 -5.35
CA ILE A 111 -10.97 4.42 -5.69
C ILE A 111 -9.80 3.45 -5.78
N TYR A 112 -9.77 2.39 -4.96
CA TYR A 112 -8.67 1.43 -4.95
C TYR A 112 -8.70 0.52 -6.18
N SER A 113 -9.88 0.07 -6.62
CA SER A 113 -10.03 -0.67 -7.87
C SER A 113 -9.69 0.22 -9.08
N THR A 114 -10.04 1.51 -9.03
CA THR A 114 -9.66 2.49 -10.05
C THR A 114 -8.14 2.67 -10.09
N ILE A 115 -7.47 2.78 -8.94
CA ILE A 115 -6.00 2.87 -8.88
C ILE A 115 -5.36 1.59 -9.43
N ALA A 116 -5.87 0.41 -9.09
CA ALA A 116 -5.37 -0.86 -9.63
C ALA A 116 -5.45 -0.92 -11.15
N LYS A 117 -6.56 -0.44 -11.74
CA LYS A 117 -6.80 -0.45 -13.19
C LYS A 117 -6.05 0.67 -13.94
N GLU A 118 -5.97 1.86 -13.35
CA GLU A 118 -5.56 3.08 -14.08
C GLU A 118 -4.41 3.87 -13.43
N GLY A 119 -4.06 3.58 -12.18
CA GLY A 119 -3.10 4.38 -11.39
C GLY A 119 -1.76 4.60 -12.09
N ARG A 120 -1.28 3.61 -12.84
CA ARG A 120 -0.03 3.71 -13.60
C ARG A 120 0.01 4.92 -14.54
N LYS A 121 -1.10 5.29 -15.14
CA LYS A 121 -1.22 6.45 -16.04
C LYS A 121 -0.96 7.78 -15.33
N PHE A 122 -1.06 7.77 -14.00
CA PHE A 122 -0.98 8.94 -13.13
C PHE A 122 0.14 8.81 -12.08
N LYS A 123 1.14 7.96 -12.31
CA LYS A 123 2.24 7.71 -11.37
C LYS A 123 1.77 7.27 -9.98
N ILE A 124 0.61 6.60 -9.89
CA ILE A 124 0.09 6.04 -8.63
C ILE A 124 0.07 4.51 -8.76
N GLY A 125 0.74 3.84 -7.83
CA GLY A 125 0.75 2.39 -7.69
C GLY A 125 -0.09 1.92 -6.52
N LEU A 126 -0.53 0.66 -6.56
CA LEU A 126 -1.22 -0.02 -5.47
C LEU A 126 -0.42 -1.26 -5.06
N ILE A 127 -0.18 -1.38 -3.75
CA ILE A 127 0.39 -2.58 -3.12
C ILE A 127 -0.70 -3.16 -2.23
N ALA A 128 -1.23 -4.30 -2.61
CA ALA A 128 -2.29 -4.99 -1.89
C ALA A 128 -1.69 -6.17 -1.12
N ILE A 129 -1.84 -6.18 0.19
CA ILE A 129 -1.38 -7.26 1.06
C ILE A 129 -2.60 -8.07 1.49
N THR A 130 -2.56 -9.38 1.29
CA THR A 130 -3.70 -10.24 1.62
C THR A 130 -3.27 -11.68 1.86
N GLN A 131 -4.00 -12.38 2.71
CA GLN A 131 -3.98 -13.84 2.83
C GLN A 131 -5.08 -14.48 2.00
N LEU A 132 -6.12 -13.73 1.61
CA LEU A 132 -7.31 -14.20 0.91
C LEU A 132 -7.37 -13.64 -0.51
N THR A 133 -6.59 -14.23 -1.40
CA THR A 133 -6.51 -13.81 -2.81
C THR A 133 -7.77 -14.20 -3.60
N SER A 134 -8.38 -15.33 -3.24
CA SER A 134 -9.54 -15.91 -3.96
C SER A 134 -10.80 -15.03 -3.92
N VAL A 135 -10.93 -14.16 -2.92
CA VAL A 135 -12.09 -13.25 -2.80
C VAL A 135 -11.94 -11.95 -3.60
N ILE A 136 -10.75 -11.68 -4.13
CA ILE A 136 -10.48 -10.52 -4.99
C ILE A 136 -10.80 -10.90 -6.44
N PRO A 137 -11.58 -10.08 -7.18
CA PRO A 137 -11.90 -10.36 -8.58
C PRO A 137 -10.66 -10.57 -9.44
N LYS A 138 -10.70 -11.57 -10.34
CA LYS A 138 -9.57 -11.93 -11.23
C LYS A 138 -9.10 -10.74 -12.07
N GLU A 139 -9.99 -9.88 -12.51
CA GLU A 139 -9.65 -8.66 -13.26
C GLU A 139 -8.83 -7.66 -12.44
N ILE A 140 -9.06 -7.55 -11.14
CA ILE A 140 -8.22 -6.72 -10.25
C ILE A 140 -6.85 -7.38 -10.08
N LEU A 141 -6.83 -8.68 -9.78
CA LEU A 141 -5.59 -9.45 -9.62
C LEU A 141 -4.71 -9.39 -10.88
N ALA A 142 -5.32 -9.42 -12.07
CA ALA A 142 -4.62 -9.33 -13.35
C ALA A 142 -3.95 -7.96 -13.55
N ASN A 143 -4.50 -6.88 -12.97
CA ASN A 143 -3.89 -5.55 -13.03
C ASN A 143 -2.74 -5.36 -12.02
N LEU A 144 -2.68 -6.20 -10.98
CA LEU A 144 -1.57 -6.23 -10.02
C LEU A 144 -0.45 -7.14 -10.57
N ASN A 145 0.30 -6.63 -11.54
CA ASN A 145 1.25 -7.40 -12.36
C ASN A 145 2.42 -8.01 -11.59
N THR A 146 2.83 -7.42 -10.47
CA THR A 146 3.89 -7.99 -9.62
C THR A 146 3.25 -8.67 -8.43
N LYS A 147 3.60 -9.93 -8.22
CA LYS A 147 3.16 -10.73 -7.09
C LYS A 147 4.36 -11.23 -6.31
N ILE A 148 4.36 -10.98 -5.02
CA ILE A 148 5.32 -11.54 -4.07
C ILE A 148 4.53 -12.62 -3.30
N ILE A 149 4.77 -13.87 -3.63
CA ILE A 149 3.99 -15.02 -3.17
C ILE A 149 4.75 -15.65 -2.02
N LEU A 150 4.22 -15.52 -0.82
CA LEU A 150 4.71 -16.16 0.39
C LEU A 150 4.10 -17.57 0.55
N GLY A 151 4.61 -18.35 1.49
CA GLY A 151 4.07 -19.65 1.81
C GLY A 151 2.56 -19.60 2.14
N ASN A 152 1.77 -20.45 1.50
CA ASN A 152 0.34 -20.55 1.73
C ASN A 152 -0.11 -22.00 1.63
N GLU A 153 -0.68 -22.53 2.73
CA GLU A 153 -1.16 -23.91 2.82
C GLU A 153 -2.52 -24.12 2.14
N MET A 154 -3.32 -23.05 1.98
CA MET A 154 -4.67 -23.14 1.43
C MET A 154 -4.66 -23.31 -0.08
N ALA A 155 -5.04 -24.46 -0.59
CA ALA A 155 -5.05 -24.78 -2.02
C ALA A 155 -5.89 -23.80 -2.86
N THR A 156 -7.01 -23.30 -2.33
CA THR A 156 -7.87 -22.32 -3.01
C THR A 156 -7.14 -21.01 -3.25
N GLU A 157 -6.40 -20.52 -2.25
CA GLU A 157 -5.65 -19.28 -2.32
C GLU A 157 -4.46 -19.41 -3.26
N ARG A 158 -3.71 -20.51 -3.18
CA ARG A 158 -2.61 -20.80 -4.11
C ARG A 158 -3.09 -20.83 -5.56
N ARG A 159 -4.22 -21.49 -5.82
CA ARG A 159 -4.81 -21.55 -7.17
C ARG A 159 -5.14 -20.14 -7.68
N ALA A 160 -5.75 -19.28 -6.87
CA ALA A 160 -6.10 -17.91 -7.27
C ALA A 160 -4.85 -17.08 -7.61
N VAL A 161 -3.76 -17.22 -6.82
CA VAL A 161 -2.47 -16.57 -7.09
C VAL A 161 -1.85 -17.08 -8.39
N ILE A 162 -1.79 -18.41 -8.57
CA ILE A 162 -1.19 -19.06 -9.75
C ILE A 162 -1.93 -18.64 -11.01
N GLU A 163 -3.27 -18.72 -11.03
CA GLU A 163 -4.10 -18.36 -12.19
C GLU A 163 -4.01 -16.88 -12.57
N SER A 164 -3.62 -16.00 -11.64
CA SER A 164 -3.50 -14.56 -11.87
C SER A 164 -2.05 -14.09 -12.04
N ALA A 165 -1.06 -14.98 -11.96
CA ALA A 165 0.34 -14.65 -12.14
C ALA A 165 0.68 -14.29 -13.59
N CYS A 166 1.76 -13.50 -13.78
CA CYS A 166 2.23 -13.13 -15.11
C CYS A 166 2.95 -14.28 -15.83
N GLN A 167 3.56 -15.18 -15.05
CA GLN A 167 4.21 -16.39 -15.54
C GLN A 167 3.37 -17.61 -15.21
N ASP A 168 3.57 -18.69 -15.95
CA ASP A 168 2.98 -19.99 -15.66
C ASP A 168 3.63 -20.58 -14.40
N LEU A 169 2.87 -20.62 -13.31
CA LEU A 169 3.24 -21.19 -12.01
C LEU A 169 2.53 -22.51 -11.72
N SER A 170 1.95 -23.15 -12.71
CA SER A 170 1.18 -24.40 -12.52
C SER A 170 2.01 -25.54 -11.92
N SER A 171 3.33 -25.56 -12.20
CA SER A 171 4.26 -26.53 -11.62
C SER A 171 4.71 -26.15 -10.19
N ASP A 172 4.48 -24.93 -9.72
CA ASP A 172 5.04 -24.41 -8.48
C ASP A 172 4.08 -24.51 -7.28
N ASP A 173 2.89 -25.12 -7.44
CA ASP A 173 1.89 -25.23 -6.37
C ASP A 173 2.46 -25.88 -5.09
N GLN A 174 3.22 -26.99 -5.23
CA GLN A 174 3.88 -27.62 -4.11
C GLN A 174 5.01 -26.78 -3.51
N ALA A 175 5.77 -26.10 -4.35
CA ALA A 175 6.83 -25.21 -3.90
C ALA A 175 6.27 -24.07 -3.07
N ILE A 176 5.18 -23.43 -3.52
CA ILE A 176 4.50 -22.34 -2.79
C ILE A 176 3.97 -22.85 -1.42
N SER A 177 3.45 -24.07 -1.35
CA SER A 177 2.94 -24.61 -0.08
C SER A 177 4.04 -24.90 0.93
N SER A 178 5.27 -25.12 0.48
CA SER A 178 6.43 -25.53 1.29
C SER A 178 7.40 -24.39 1.59
N LEU A 179 7.12 -23.16 1.15
CA LEU A 179 7.95 -22.00 1.45
C LEU A 179 8.03 -21.73 2.94
N ASP A 180 9.24 -21.52 3.43
CA ASP A 180 9.52 -21.21 4.83
C ASP A 180 9.42 -19.71 5.11
N ILE A 181 9.58 -19.35 6.40
CA ILE A 181 9.58 -17.95 6.84
C ILE A 181 10.71 -17.17 6.13
N GLY A 182 10.33 -16.08 5.47
CA GLY A 182 11.26 -15.24 4.70
C GLY A 182 11.46 -15.70 3.26
N GLU A 183 10.93 -16.85 2.87
CA GLU A 183 10.97 -17.30 1.48
C GLU A 183 9.75 -16.81 0.68
N ALA A 184 9.97 -16.49 -0.58
CA ALA A 184 8.90 -16.10 -1.49
C ALA A 184 9.23 -16.43 -2.95
N ILE A 185 8.21 -16.47 -3.78
CA ILE A 185 8.32 -16.49 -5.24
C ILE A 185 7.83 -15.16 -5.78
N VAL A 186 8.67 -14.46 -6.55
CA VAL A 186 8.32 -13.20 -7.21
C VAL A 186 7.97 -13.46 -8.67
N SER A 187 6.72 -13.18 -9.02
CA SER A 187 6.22 -13.19 -10.40
C SER A 187 5.95 -11.74 -10.84
N SER A 188 6.52 -11.33 -11.97
CA SER A 188 6.35 -9.96 -12.48
C SER A 188 6.61 -9.86 -13.96
N THR A 189 6.01 -8.86 -14.61
CA THR A 189 6.24 -8.54 -16.03
C THR A 189 7.66 -8.06 -16.35
N PHE A 190 8.46 -7.66 -15.36
CA PHE A 190 9.85 -7.26 -15.57
C PHE A 190 10.85 -8.44 -15.54
N THR A 191 10.39 -9.64 -15.17
CA THR A 191 11.19 -10.87 -15.18
C THR A 191 10.64 -11.83 -16.24
N LYS A 192 11.53 -12.63 -16.87
CA LYS A 192 11.12 -13.65 -17.87
C LYS A 192 10.49 -14.88 -17.22
N PHE A 193 10.82 -15.16 -15.99
CA PHE A 193 10.33 -16.30 -15.19
C PHE A 193 10.18 -15.87 -13.75
N ALA A 194 9.42 -16.64 -12.98
CA ALA A 194 9.27 -16.40 -11.55
C ALA A 194 10.60 -16.65 -10.82
N VAL A 195 10.91 -15.82 -9.84
CA VAL A 195 12.19 -15.82 -9.15
C VAL A 195 11.96 -16.18 -7.68
N PRO A 196 12.55 -17.28 -7.17
CA PRO A 196 12.58 -17.52 -5.74
C PRO A 196 13.48 -16.49 -5.05
N VAL A 197 13.04 -15.96 -3.94
CA VAL A 197 13.76 -14.93 -3.16
C VAL A 197 13.71 -15.27 -1.69
N HIS A 198 14.72 -14.81 -0.94
CA HIS A 198 14.75 -14.88 0.51
C HIS A 198 14.84 -13.46 1.08
N PHE A 199 13.91 -13.11 1.96
CA PHE A 199 13.89 -11.84 2.67
C PHE A 199 14.61 -12.00 4.01
N PRO A 200 15.65 -11.22 4.29
CA PRO A 200 16.29 -11.22 5.59
C PRO A 200 15.35 -10.68 6.67
N LYS A 201 15.57 -11.07 7.92
CA LYS A 201 14.81 -10.51 9.04
C LYS A 201 15.08 -9.01 9.16
N PHE A 202 14.04 -8.25 9.49
CA PHE A 202 14.12 -6.80 9.62
C PHE A 202 15.16 -6.35 10.66
N ASP A 203 15.25 -7.08 11.79
CA ASP A 203 16.24 -6.79 12.84
C ASP A 203 17.69 -6.94 12.35
N ASP A 204 17.95 -7.87 11.44
CA ASP A 204 19.27 -8.06 10.84
C ASP A 204 19.63 -6.87 9.94
N LEU A 205 18.66 -6.34 9.19
CA LEU A 205 18.84 -5.15 8.36
C LEU A 205 19.15 -3.89 9.18
N ILE A 206 18.40 -3.66 10.26
CA ILE A 206 18.65 -2.51 11.15
C ILE A 206 20.04 -2.57 11.77
N ASN A 207 20.48 -3.77 12.18
CA ASN A 207 21.80 -3.96 12.78
C ASN A 207 22.94 -3.73 11.77
N LEU A 208 22.73 -3.98 10.49
CA LEU A 208 23.68 -3.64 9.43
C LEU A 208 23.78 -2.12 9.23
N ASP A 209 22.67 -1.42 9.15
CA ASP A 209 22.64 0.05 9.04
C ASP A 209 23.26 0.74 10.25
N ALA A 210 23.07 0.20 11.47
CA ALA A 210 23.67 0.72 12.69
C ALA A 210 25.19 0.53 12.75
N LYS A 211 25.71 -0.53 12.13
CA LYS A 211 27.16 -0.78 12.05
C LYS A 211 27.85 0.11 11.01
N GLU A 212 27.16 0.52 9.95
CA GLU A 212 27.69 1.43 8.92
C GLU A 212 27.68 2.90 9.35
N LYS A 213 26.75 3.31 10.23
CA LYS A 213 26.73 4.66 10.83
C LYS A 213 27.62 4.71 12.07
N LYS A 214 28.92 4.96 11.90
CA LYS A 214 29.75 5.44 13.02
C LYS A 214 29.14 6.74 13.52
N PRO A 215 28.89 6.89 14.85
CA PRO A 215 28.38 8.14 15.39
C PRO A 215 29.44 9.24 15.15
N GLU A 216 29.12 10.24 14.36
CA GLU A 216 29.88 11.47 14.34
C GLU A 216 29.80 12.09 15.73
N LYS A 217 30.93 12.10 16.43
CA LYS A 217 31.07 12.82 17.70
C LYS A 217 30.95 14.32 17.43
N ILE A 218 29.77 14.87 17.67
CA ILE A 218 29.58 16.31 17.73
C ILE A 218 30.22 16.77 19.06
N ILE A 219 31.40 17.36 18.98
CA ILE A 219 32.06 18.01 20.11
C ILE A 219 31.57 19.47 20.11
N PHE A 220 30.69 19.79 21.05
CA PHE A 220 30.39 21.19 21.36
C PHE A 220 31.56 21.80 22.07
N ARG A 221 32.15 22.84 21.53
CA ARG A 221 33.04 23.77 22.20
C ARG A 221 32.28 25.04 22.57
#